data_9ead0bc9ed0091189a224de3352d1853
#
_entry.id   9ead0bc9ed0091189a224de3352d1853
#
_cell.length_a   1.000
_cell.length_b   1.000
_cell.length_c   1.000
_cell.angle_alpha   90.00
_cell.angle_beta   90.00
_cell.angle_gamma   90.00
#
_symmetry.space_group_name_H-M   'P 1'
#
loop_
_entity.id
_entity.type
_entity.pdbx_description
1 polymer ?
#
loop_
_entity_poly.entity_id
_entity_poly.type
_entity_poly.pdbx_seq_one_letter_code
_entity_poly.pdbx_strand_id
1 'polypeptide(L)'
;MKKIFKLTDEKKHEDRVLDGIKNDIRKYVKREKKKDLPEKVTMYWDFDCKVGSSAEDANDIPYEELIKSLDKLKAMGMKEIYVEVMAKAVLKPLKVETPSEDEEA
;
A
#
# COMPACT_ATOMS: atom_id res chain seq x y z
N MET A 1 -6.84 1.94 6.80
CA MET A 1 -7.28 3.12 6.04
C MET A 1 -8.17 2.67 4.89
N LYS A 2 -9.33 3.25 4.80
CA LYS A 2 -10.26 3.01 3.69
C LYS A 2 -10.74 4.37 3.22
N LYS A 3 -10.48 4.72 1.98
CA LYS A 3 -10.78 6.08 1.52
C LYS A 3 -10.99 6.15 0.02
N ILE A 4 -11.89 7.02 -0.38
CA ILE A 4 -12.07 7.37 -1.79
C ILE A 4 -11.32 8.67 -2.02
N PHE A 5 -10.38 8.64 -2.95
CA PHE A 5 -9.62 9.84 -3.33
C PHE A 5 -10.12 10.34 -4.67
N LYS A 6 -10.31 11.65 -4.76
CA LYS A 6 -10.62 12.29 -6.04
C LYS A 6 -9.32 12.64 -6.74
N LEU A 7 -9.22 12.28 -8.00
CA LEU A 7 -8.04 12.55 -8.80
C LEU A 7 -8.07 13.91 -9.48
N THR A 8 -9.20 14.61 -9.40
CA THR A 8 -9.36 15.92 -10.01
C THR A 8 -9.60 16.98 -8.96
N ASP A 9 -8.99 18.16 -9.14
CA ASP A 9 -9.16 19.29 -8.25
C ASP A 9 -9.08 20.55 -9.12
N GLU A 10 -10.02 21.47 -8.95
CA GLU A 10 -10.06 22.70 -9.73
C GLU A 10 -8.84 23.60 -9.50
N LYS A 11 -8.24 23.51 -8.32
CA LYS A 11 -7.13 24.37 -7.92
C LYS A 11 -5.76 23.73 -8.07
N LYS A 12 -5.70 22.42 -8.28
CA LYS A 12 -4.45 21.69 -8.34
C LYS A 12 -4.33 20.90 -9.62
N HIS A 13 -3.12 20.85 -10.14
CA HIS A 13 -2.83 19.99 -11.26
C HIS A 13 -3.00 18.52 -10.83
N GLU A 14 -3.45 17.67 -11.76
CA GLU A 14 -3.70 16.26 -11.47
C GLU A 14 -2.47 15.54 -10.89
N ASP A 15 -1.28 15.89 -11.36
CA ASP A 15 -0.06 15.29 -10.85
C ASP A 15 0.17 15.60 -9.37
N ARG A 16 -0.16 16.81 -8.96
CA ARG A 16 -0.05 17.20 -7.55
C ARG A 16 -1.07 16.50 -6.68
N VAL A 17 -2.28 16.31 -7.20
CA VAL A 17 -3.31 15.57 -6.49
C VAL A 17 -2.84 14.15 -6.27
N LEU A 18 -2.31 13.52 -7.30
CA LEU A 18 -1.80 12.15 -7.22
C LEU A 18 -0.64 12.04 -6.23
N ASP A 19 0.30 12.97 -6.28
CA ASP A 19 1.42 13.00 -5.33
C ASP A 19 0.94 13.14 -3.89
N GLY A 20 -0.09 13.94 -3.66
CA GLY A 20 -0.70 14.09 -2.35
C GLY A 20 -1.28 12.78 -1.84
N ILE A 21 -1.96 12.03 -2.72
CA ILE A 21 -2.52 10.73 -2.38
C ILE A 21 -1.41 9.75 -2.02
N LYS A 22 -0.36 9.70 -2.83
CA LYS A 22 0.78 8.83 -2.57
C LYS A 22 1.44 9.16 -1.23
N ASN A 23 1.58 10.45 -0.92
CA ASN A 23 2.17 10.88 0.34
C ASN A 23 1.29 10.49 1.53
N ASP A 24 -0.02 10.62 1.40
CA ASP A 24 -0.95 10.23 2.46
C ASP A 24 -0.83 8.73 2.77
N ILE A 25 -0.73 7.92 1.74
CA ILE A 25 -0.56 6.48 1.89
C ILE A 25 0.77 6.17 2.57
N ARG A 26 1.85 6.80 2.13
CA ARG A 26 3.17 6.59 2.73
C ARG A 26 3.23 7.00 4.19
N LYS A 27 2.59 8.12 4.53
CA LYS A 27 2.52 8.58 5.91
C LYS A 27 1.74 7.61 6.79
N TYR A 28 0.63 7.09 6.27
CA TYR A 28 -0.15 6.11 7.00
C TYR A 28 0.68 4.86 7.31
N VAL A 29 1.34 4.31 6.28
CA VAL A 29 2.17 3.12 6.43
C VAL A 29 3.30 3.38 7.42
N LYS A 30 3.97 4.51 7.30
CA LYS A 30 5.06 4.87 8.20
C LYS A 30 4.61 4.95 9.65
N ARG A 31 3.43 5.54 9.88
CA ARG A 31 2.85 5.66 11.21
C ARG A 31 2.50 4.29 11.78
N GLU A 32 1.91 3.42 10.97
CA GLU A 32 1.53 2.08 11.44
C GLU A 32 2.75 1.23 11.77
N LYS A 33 3.84 1.38 11.02
CA LYS A 33 5.08 0.65 11.29
C LYS A 33 5.73 1.02 12.61
N LYS A 34 5.38 2.16 13.18
CA LYS A 34 5.91 2.58 14.48
C LYS A 34 5.18 1.96 15.66
N LYS A 35 4.04 1.34 15.42
CA LYS A 35 3.29 0.69 16.50
C LYS A 35 4.00 -0.58 16.94
N ASP A 36 3.80 -0.92 18.22
CA ASP A 36 4.44 -2.11 18.78
C ASP A 36 3.86 -3.39 18.19
N LEU A 37 4.74 -4.29 17.81
CA LEU A 37 4.35 -5.63 17.38
C LEU A 37 4.08 -6.51 18.61
N PRO A 38 3.15 -7.47 18.51
CA PRO A 38 2.94 -8.43 19.59
C PRO A 38 4.23 -9.20 19.91
N GLU A 39 5.04 -9.51 18.89
CA GLU A 39 6.30 -10.21 19.06
C GLU A 39 7.33 -9.63 18.08
N LYS A 40 8.22 -8.80 18.58
CA LYS A 40 9.17 -8.05 17.72
C LYS A 40 10.18 -8.93 16.99
N VAL A 41 10.56 -10.04 17.59
CA VAL A 41 11.61 -10.89 17.02
C VAL A 41 11.11 -11.72 15.85
N THR A 42 9.87 -12.20 15.96
CA THR A 42 9.32 -13.17 15.01
C THR A 42 8.29 -12.58 14.05
N MET A 43 7.89 -11.34 14.26
CA MET A 43 6.83 -10.71 13.46
C MET A 43 7.30 -9.42 12.80
N TYR A 44 6.56 -9.01 11.79
CA TYR A 44 6.76 -7.72 11.15
C TYR A 44 5.42 -7.17 10.69
N TRP A 45 5.38 -5.87 10.38
CA TRP A 45 4.18 -5.24 9.84
C TRP A 45 4.09 -5.49 8.35
N ASP A 46 2.93 -5.99 7.93
CA ASP A 46 2.58 -6.11 6.53
C ASP A 46 1.28 -5.34 6.27
N PHE A 47 0.95 -5.12 5.02
CA PHE A 47 -0.19 -4.31 4.67
C PHE A 47 -1.02 -5.00 3.60
N ASP A 48 -2.30 -5.23 3.91
CA ASP A 48 -3.27 -5.70 2.93
C ASP A 48 -3.82 -4.47 2.23
N CYS A 49 -3.66 -4.42 0.93
CA CYS A 49 -4.08 -3.28 0.13
C CYS A 49 -5.10 -3.67 -0.90
N LYS A 50 -6.03 -2.76 -1.16
CA LYS A 50 -7.01 -2.92 -2.23
C LYS A 50 -7.13 -1.59 -2.96
N VAL A 51 -7.34 -1.66 -4.26
CA VAL A 51 -7.49 -0.47 -5.08
C VAL A 51 -8.46 -0.76 -6.21
N GLY A 52 -9.26 0.23 -6.56
CA GLY A 52 -10.22 0.11 -7.64
C GLY A 52 -11.01 1.38 -7.83
N SER A 53 -12.05 1.32 -8.66
CA SER A 53 -12.92 2.46 -8.91
C SER A 53 -13.89 2.70 -7.75
N SER A 54 -14.18 1.65 -6.98
CA SER A 54 -15.07 1.71 -5.82
C SER A 54 -14.71 0.58 -4.87
N ALA A 55 -15.31 0.61 -3.67
CA ALA A 55 -15.10 -0.47 -2.70
C ALA A 55 -15.51 -1.83 -3.26
N GLU A 56 -16.54 -1.86 -4.10
CA GLU A 56 -17.03 -3.11 -4.68
C GLU A 56 -16.10 -3.66 -5.74
N ASP A 57 -15.44 -2.78 -6.48
CA ASP A 57 -14.56 -3.16 -7.58
C ASP A 57 -13.10 -3.27 -7.17
N ALA A 58 -12.80 -2.98 -5.91
CA ALA A 58 -11.42 -3.00 -5.44
C ALA A 58 -10.84 -4.41 -5.45
N ASN A 59 -9.62 -4.52 -5.95
CA ASN A 59 -8.88 -5.77 -6.02
C ASN A 59 -7.70 -5.76 -5.07
N ASP A 60 -7.35 -6.92 -4.55
CA ASP A 60 -6.17 -7.07 -3.72
C ASP A 60 -4.92 -6.78 -4.52
N ILE A 61 -3.99 -6.06 -3.92
CA ILE A 61 -2.74 -5.70 -4.57
C ILE A 61 -1.63 -5.63 -3.52
N PRO A 62 -0.41 -6.08 -3.83
CA PRO A 62 0.71 -5.93 -2.90
C PRO A 62 1.02 -4.45 -2.68
N TYR A 63 1.45 -4.10 -1.48
CA TYR A 63 1.76 -2.71 -1.17
C TYR A 63 2.80 -2.12 -2.12
N GLU A 64 3.83 -2.90 -2.48
CA GLU A 64 4.88 -2.41 -3.37
C GLU A 64 4.37 -2.07 -4.78
N GLU A 65 3.18 -2.58 -5.15
CA GLU A 65 2.57 -2.24 -6.43
C GLU A 65 1.45 -1.22 -6.31
N LEU A 66 1.02 -0.92 -5.09
CA LEU A 66 -0.08 0.01 -4.85
C LEU A 66 0.21 1.38 -5.45
N ILE A 67 1.38 1.92 -5.17
CA ILE A 67 1.75 3.26 -5.65
C ILE A 67 1.79 3.29 -7.17
N LYS A 68 2.32 2.24 -7.79
CA LYS A 68 2.35 2.14 -9.25
C LYS A 68 0.97 2.04 -9.86
N SER A 69 0.05 1.34 -9.18
CA SER A 69 -1.30 1.19 -9.70
C SER A 69 -2.05 2.53 -9.73
N LEU A 70 -1.72 3.44 -8.83
CA LEU A 70 -2.32 4.78 -8.85
C LEU A 70 -2.01 5.51 -10.14
N ASP A 71 -0.78 5.39 -10.63
CA ASP A 71 -0.38 5.99 -11.90
C ASP A 71 -1.16 5.39 -13.06
N LYS A 72 -1.37 4.08 -13.04
CA LYS A 72 -2.15 3.41 -14.09
C LYS A 72 -3.60 3.86 -14.11
N LEU A 73 -4.22 3.98 -12.93
CA LEU A 73 -5.60 4.40 -12.83
C LEU A 73 -5.78 5.84 -13.32
N LYS A 74 -4.83 6.70 -13.00
CA LYS A 74 -4.84 8.07 -13.52
C LYS A 74 -4.73 8.06 -15.04
N ALA A 75 -3.83 7.26 -15.60
CA ALA A 75 -3.64 7.15 -17.04
C ALA A 75 -4.88 6.63 -17.75
N MET A 76 -5.70 5.85 -17.06
CA MET A 76 -6.97 5.35 -17.60
C MET A 76 -8.08 6.40 -17.56
N GLY A 77 -7.79 7.59 -17.03
CA GLY A 77 -8.76 8.68 -16.99
C GLY A 77 -9.76 8.60 -15.85
N MET A 78 -9.47 7.83 -14.82
CA MET A 78 -10.35 7.72 -13.67
C MET A 78 -10.36 9.01 -12.86
N LYS A 79 -11.54 9.41 -12.42
CA LYS A 79 -11.72 10.64 -11.64
C LYS A 79 -11.65 10.40 -10.15
N GLU A 80 -11.97 9.18 -9.73
CA GLU A 80 -11.93 8.77 -8.33
C GLU A 80 -11.33 7.40 -8.22
N ILE A 81 -10.65 7.13 -7.10
CA ILE A 81 -10.14 5.79 -6.81
C ILE A 81 -10.46 5.44 -5.36
N TYR A 82 -10.72 4.18 -5.13
CA TYR A 82 -10.89 3.63 -3.79
C TYR A 82 -9.57 2.97 -3.39
N VAL A 83 -9.06 3.33 -2.22
CA VAL A 83 -7.84 2.75 -1.68
C VAL A 83 -8.09 2.23 -0.28
N GLU A 84 -7.69 1.00 -0.05
CA GLU A 84 -7.76 0.39 1.26
C GLU A 84 -6.37 -0.11 1.64
N VAL A 85 -5.91 0.28 2.83
CA VAL A 85 -4.61 -0.17 3.36
C VAL A 85 -4.85 -0.57 4.81
N MET A 86 -4.64 -1.85 5.12
CA MET A 86 -4.85 -2.39 6.45
C MET A 86 -3.56 -3.00 6.97
N ALA A 87 -3.05 -2.47 8.07
CA ALA A 87 -1.85 -2.99 8.70
C ALA A 87 -2.18 -4.30 9.44
N LYS A 88 -1.28 -5.26 9.37
CA LYS A 88 -1.38 -6.50 10.11
C LYS A 88 0.00 -6.97 10.55
N ALA A 89 0.06 -7.58 11.72
CA ALA A 89 1.28 -8.22 12.20
C ALA A 89 1.32 -9.64 11.66
N VAL A 90 2.39 -10.00 10.99
CA VAL A 90 2.54 -11.34 10.42
C VAL A 90 3.85 -11.96 10.88
N LEU A 91 3.88 -13.28 10.90
CA LEU A 91 5.09 -14.01 11.25
C LEU A 91 6.12 -13.90 10.13
N LYS A 92 7.36 -13.69 10.51
CA LYS A 92 8.45 -13.71 9.54
C LYS A 92 8.60 -15.13 9.00
N PRO A 93 8.92 -15.27 7.71
CA PRO A 93 9.19 -16.60 7.16
C PRO A 93 10.35 -17.26 7.91
N LEU A 94 10.25 -18.56 8.16
CA LEU A 94 11.35 -19.29 8.74
C LEU A 94 12.52 -19.29 7.77
N LYS A 95 13.70 -18.95 8.27
CA LYS A 95 14.92 -19.05 7.48
C LYS A 95 15.37 -20.49 7.51
N VAL A 96 15.22 -21.11 6.45
CA VAL A 96 15.76 -22.45 6.30
C VAL A 96 17.13 -22.28 5.72
N GLU A 97 17.58 -22.43 6.19
CA GLU A 97 18.16 -21.95 5.63
C GLU A 97 18.67 -22.22 4.68
N THR A 98 18.56 -21.91 4.37
CA THR A 98 18.74 -21.70 3.52
C THR A 98 19.39 -21.46 3.06
N PRO A 99 19.68 -21.65 3.00
CA PRO A 99 20.17 -21.22 2.52
C PRO A 99 20.62 -20.98 1.82
N SER A 100 20.52 -20.73 1.75
CA SER A 100 20.71 -20.45 0.96
C SER A 100 21.06 -20.21 0.43
N GLU A 101 20.99 -19.99 0.31
CA GLU A 101 21.07 -19.73 -0.31
C GLU A 101 21.58 -19.56 -0.49
N ASP A 102 21.66 -19.41 -0.45
CA ASP A 102 21.92 -19.21 -0.68
C ASP A 102 22.59 -19.23 -0.43
N GLU A 103 22.67 -19.14 -0.32
CA GLU A 103 23.11 -19.24 -0.23
C GLU A 103 23.81 -19.68 -0.09
N GLU A 104 24.07 -19.75 -0.06
CA GLU A 104 24.52 -20.21 -0.11
C GLU A 104 25.03 -20.73 -0.23
N ALA A 105 25.39 -20.98 -0.25
CA ALA A 105 25.54 -21.33 -0.58
C ALA A 105 25.63 -21.50 -0.76
#